data_1e8a2e17922d605f5f3c5506c8f2a395
#
_entry.id   1e8a2e17922d605f5f3c5506c8f2a395
#
_cell.length_a   1.000
_cell.length_b   1.000
_cell.length_c   1.000
_cell.angle_alpha   90.00
_cell.angle_beta   90.00
_cell.angle_gamma   90.00
#
_symmetry.space_group_name_H-M   'P 1'
#
loop_
_entity.id
_entity.type
_entity.pdbx_description
1 polymer ?
#
loop_
_entity_poly.entity_id
_entity_poly.type
_entity_poly.pdbx_seq_one_letter_code
_entity_poly.pdbx_strand_id
1 'polypeptide(L)'
;MAKTPVEAGKEYEIEIGSLGSSGEGVGRYNGFTVFVPGALPQEKVKVRILEVKKTYAAGKILKVIEASEDRVKPECPIYEACGGCQLQHISYEGQLKLKQQQVQDALERIGHQKNLKALPTLGAENPWNYRNKVAFPVGREKGKTIIGCFAKGTHRIIDASHCLIQEQVNNEAITAVREVIEKLGIPVYDEDRHTGVMRHVVARTGIKGKLMVVLVTATPKLSKEKEIIKMLRNRLPNMVSLQQNIQTYRNNVILGRETKVLWGSPTIKAGLDKFAFNVSARSFFQVNTRQAERLYAKALEYAQLTGQETVIDAYCGTGTISLYLAQRARKVYGVEIVSPAIRDAQKNARENNIRNAEFIVGDCTKVMPRLYQQGIRADVVVVDPPRAGCTEQVLKTFANMKPKRIVYVSCNPATLARDIEILEKLGYKAEKIQPVDMFAQTSHVETVVLMSRVEGK
;
A
#
# COMPACT_ATOMS: atom_id res chain seq x y z
N MET A 1 31.29 -16.50 -23.55
CA MET A 1 30.12 -16.35 -22.69
C MET A 1 29.52 -17.73 -22.52
N ALA A 2 29.24 -18.17 -21.31
CA ALA A 2 28.53 -19.44 -21.10
C ALA A 2 27.17 -19.36 -21.79
N LYS A 3 26.83 -20.36 -22.60
CA LYS A 3 25.54 -20.45 -23.31
C LYS A 3 24.42 -20.59 -22.24
N THR A 4 23.43 -19.70 -22.26
CA THR A 4 22.29 -19.82 -21.35
C THR A 4 21.50 -21.09 -21.69
N PRO A 5 20.97 -21.84 -20.70
CA PRO A 5 20.27 -23.10 -20.93
C PRO A 5 18.91 -22.94 -21.61
N VAL A 6 18.41 -21.70 -21.74
CA VAL A 6 17.16 -21.36 -22.42
C VAL A 6 17.38 -20.32 -23.51
N GLU A 7 16.55 -20.36 -24.57
CA GLU A 7 16.60 -19.46 -25.72
C GLU A 7 15.24 -18.74 -25.90
N ALA A 8 15.29 -17.45 -26.27
CA ALA A 8 14.08 -16.69 -26.57
C ALA A 8 13.30 -17.31 -27.76
N GLY A 9 11.97 -17.34 -27.66
CA GLY A 9 11.07 -17.95 -28.65
C GLY A 9 10.88 -19.46 -28.48
N LYS A 10 11.74 -20.17 -27.75
CA LYS A 10 11.65 -21.62 -27.51
C LYS A 10 10.71 -21.94 -26.35
N GLU A 11 10.23 -23.19 -26.31
CA GLU A 11 9.27 -23.70 -25.34
C GLU A 11 9.95 -24.70 -24.41
N TYR A 12 9.65 -24.60 -23.11
CA TYR A 12 10.21 -25.44 -22.07
C TYR A 12 9.13 -25.83 -21.06
N GLU A 13 9.26 -27.01 -20.46
CA GLU A 13 8.49 -27.39 -19.28
C GLU A 13 9.25 -26.97 -18.02
N ILE A 14 8.60 -26.26 -17.14
CA ILE A 14 9.20 -25.65 -15.95
C ILE A 14 8.35 -25.98 -14.73
N GLU A 15 8.98 -26.48 -13.69
CA GLU A 15 8.39 -26.64 -12.36
C GLU A 15 8.56 -25.34 -11.58
N ILE A 16 7.48 -24.85 -10.97
CA ILE A 16 7.43 -23.61 -10.24
C ILE A 16 7.61 -23.91 -8.74
N GLY A 17 8.70 -23.38 -8.18
CA GLY A 17 9.06 -23.64 -6.77
C GLY A 17 8.63 -22.54 -5.79
N SER A 18 8.47 -21.29 -6.26
CA SER A 18 8.14 -20.15 -5.39
C SER A 18 7.47 -19.02 -6.17
N LEU A 19 7.02 -17.96 -5.47
CA LEU A 19 6.62 -16.70 -6.08
C LEU A 19 7.71 -15.65 -5.93
N GLY A 20 7.87 -14.81 -6.96
CA GLY A 20 8.63 -13.59 -6.89
C GLY A 20 7.85 -12.47 -6.19
N SER A 21 8.55 -11.37 -5.90
CA SER A 21 7.99 -10.23 -5.16
C SER A 21 6.84 -9.51 -5.86
N SER A 22 6.70 -9.66 -7.19
CA SER A 22 5.60 -9.09 -7.97
C SER A 22 4.46 -10.10 -8.21
N GLY A 23 4.52 -11.31 -7.61
CA GLY A 23 3.50 -12.36 -7.74
C GLY A 23 3.68 -13.27 -8.97
N GLU A 24 4.83 -13.20 -9.66
CA GLU A 24 5.20 -14.12 -10.73
C GLU A 24 5.73 -15.45 -10.18
N GLY A 25 5.40 -16.58 -10.83
CA GLY A 25 6.00 -17.87 -10.53
C GLY A 25 7.49 -17.87 -10.82
N VAL A 26 8.27 -18.51 -9.97
CA VAL A 26 9.73 -18.67 -10.14
C VAL A 26 10.05 -20.14 -10.23
N GLY A 27 10.52 -20.56 -11.39
CA GLY A 27 11.01 -21.91 -11.65
C GLY A 27 12.48 -21.91 -12.09
N ARG A 28 13.02 -23.12 -12.29
CA ARG A 28 14.39 -23.30 -12.81
C ARG A 28 14.42 -24.30 -13.94
N TYR A 29 15.16 -23.97 -14.99
CA TYR A 29 15.50 -24.91 -16.06
C TYR A 29 17.01 -25.11 -16.08
N ASN A 30 17.47 -26.33 -15.81
CA ASN A 30 18.90 -26.65 -15.66
C ASN A 30 19.64 -25.66 -14.72
N GLY A 31 19.03 -25.31 -13.57
CA GLY A 31 19.60 -24.38 -12.61
C GLY A 31 19.39 -22.90 -12.93
N PHE A 32 18.98 -22.55 -14.16
CA PHE A 32 18.76 -21.17 -14.60
C PHE A 32 17.35 -20.68 -14.23
N THR A 33 17.26 -19.52 -13.61
CA THR A 33 15.99 -18.95 -13.10
C THR A 33 15.10 -18.48 -14.24
N VAL A 34 13.82 -18.85 -14.20
CA VAL A 34 12.78 -18.40 -15.13
C VAL A 34 11.60 -17.82 -14.36
N PHE A 35 11.27 -16.57 -14.65
CA PHE A 35 10.09 -15.90 -14.13
C PHE A 35 8.90 -16.11 -15.06
N VAL A 36 7.78 -16.58 -14.49
CA VAL A 36 6.60 -16.98 -15.27
C VAL A 36 5.36 -16.32 -14.64
N PRO A 37 4.94 -15.14 -15.12
CA PRO A 37 3.73 -14.49 -14.64
C PRO A 37 2.50 -15.40 -14.75
N GLY A 38 1.70 -15.48 -13.67
CA GLY A 38 0.49 -16.30 -13.60
C GLY A 38 0.70 -17.78 -13.29
N ALA A 39 1.95 -18.25 -13.13
CA ALA A 39 2.24 -19.59 -12.64
C ALA A 39 2.34 -19.62 -11.11
N LEU A 40 1.95 -20.74 -10.51
CA LEU A 40 1.91 -20.95 -9.05
C LEU A 40 2.95 -21.95 -8.60
N PRO A 41 3.44 -21.87 -7.35
CA PRO A 41 4.22 -22.94 -6.75
C PRO A 41 3.51 -24.29 -6.84
N GLN A 42 4.31 -25.36 -7.00
CA GLN A 42 3.84 -26.73 -7.20
C GLN A 42 3.16 -26.99 -8.55
N GLU A 43 3.21 -26.04 -9.48
CA GLU A 43 2.75 -26.27 -10.85
C GLU A 43 3.88 -26.72 -11.76
N LYS A 44 3.54 -27.58 -12.73
CA LYS A 44 4.33 -27.82 -13.93
C LYS A 44 3.67 -27.13 -15.11
N VAL A 45 4.42 -26.22 -15.75
CA VAL A 45 3.88 -25.35 -16.81
C VAL A 45 4.73 -25.45 -18.07
N LYS A 46 4.08 -25.45 -19.23
CA LYS A 46 4.73 -25.24 -20.52
C LYS A 46 4.83 -23.75 -20.79
N VAL A 47 6.04 -23.26 -20.97
CA VAL A 47 6.38 -21.85 -21.06
C VAL A 47 7.10 -21.54 -22.36
N ARG A 48 6.71 -20.46 -23.05
CA ARG A 48 7.51 -19.86 -24.13
C ARG A 48 8.36 -18.75 -23.54
N ILE A 49 9.69 -18.84 -23.72
CA ILE A 49 10.62 -17.81 -23.28
C ILE A 49 10.44 -16.56 -24.14
N LEU A 50 10.21 -15.42 -23.49
CA LEU A 50 10.06 -14.12 -24.16
C LEU A 50 11.37 -13.34 -24.18
N GLU A 51 12.12 -13.39 -23.08
CA GLU A 51 13.36 -12.64 -22.90
C GLU A 51 14.36 -13.45 -22.09
N VAL A 52 15.64 -13.36 -22.47
CA VAL A 52 16.77 -13.96 -21.73
C VAL A 52 17.72 -12.86 -21.30
N LYS A 53 17.98 -12.76 -20.00
CA LYS A 53 18.99 -11.89 -19.39
C LYS A 53 20.22 -12.72 -18.98
N LYS A 54 21.23 -12.06 -18.44
CA LYS A 54 22.49 -12.73 -18.01
C LYS A 54 22.25 -13.77 -16.90
N THR A 55 21.31 -13.54 -15.98
CA THR A 55 21.08 -14.35 -14.78
C THR A 55 19.68 -14.96 -14.66
N TYR A 56 18.76 -14.59 -15.54
CA TYR A 56 17.40 -15.10 -15.55
C TYR A 56 16.74 -14.97 -16.92
N ALA A 57 15.61 -15.63 -17.11
CA ALA A 57 14.71 -15.43 -18.23
C ALA A 57 13.29 -15.08 -17.77
N ALA A 58 12.52 -14.49 -18.66
CA ALA A 58 11.08 -14.28 -18.49
C ALA A 58 10.32 -15.05 -19.56
N GLY A 59 9.24 -15.71 -19.16
CA GLY A 59 8.43 -16.51 -20.05
C GLY A 59 6.93 -16.29 -19.87
N LYS A 60 6.16 -16.76 -20.86
CA LYS A 60 4.69 -16.74 -20.84
C LYS A 60 4.17 -18.17 -20.79
N ILE A 61 3.20 -18.43 -19.93
CA ILE A 61 2.49 -19.72 -19.87
C ILE A 61 1.80 -19.97 -21.22
N LEU A 62 2.02 -21.13 -21.78
CA LEU A 62 1.26 -21.69 -22.92
C LEU A 62 0.19 -22.67 -22.41
N LYS A 63 0.54 -23.48 -21.40
CA LYS A 63 -0.32 -24.49 -20.81
C LYS A 63 0.12 -24.80 -19.38
N VAL A 64 -0.83 -24.94 -18.49
CA VAL A 64 -0.61 -25.57 -17.17
C VAL A 64 -0.75 -27.07 -17.38
N ILE A 65 0.33 -27.84 -17.13
CA ILE A 65 0.37 -29.30 -17.32
C ILE A 65 -0.17 -29.96 -16.06
N GLU A 66 0.36 -29.55 -14.90
CA GLU A 66 -0.09 -29.96 -13.58
C GLU A 66 -0.43 -28.71 -12.79
N ALA A 67 -1.70 -28.60 -12.37
CA ALA A 67 -2.19 -27.43 -11.64
C ALA A 67 -1.99 -27.59 -10.15
N SER A 68 -1.70 -26.48 -9.45
CA SER A 68 -1.75 -26.41 -8.00
C SER A 68 -3.19 -26.54 -7.49
N GLU A 69 -3.38 -27.16 -6.32
CA GLU A 69 -4.67 -27.24 -5.63
C GLU A 69 -5.23 -25.84 -5.29
N ASP A 70 -4.35 -24.85 -5.12
CA ASP A 70 -4.71 -23.48 -4.83
C ASP A 70 -5.10 -22.67 -6.10
N ARG A 71 -5.04 -23.27 -7.32
CA ARG A 71 -5.43 -22.57 -8.54
C ARG A 71 -6.94 -22.44 -8.65
N VAL A 72 -7.41 -21.21 -8.84
CA VAL A 72 -8.82 -20.87 -9.06
C VAL A 72 -8.99 -19.99 -10.29
N LYS A 73 -10.22 -19.94 -10.83
CA LYS A 73 -10.56 -19.00 -11.89
C LYS A 73 -10.73 -17.60 -11.28
N PRO A 74 -10.06 -16.56 -11.80
CA PRO A 74 -10.26 -15.17 -11.36
C PRO A 74 -11.72 -14.73 -11.52
N GLU A 75 -12.26 -14.08 -10.48
CA GLU A 75 -13.62 -13.52 -10.52
C GLU A 75 -13.70 -12.25 -11.37
N CYS A 76 -12.62 -11.47 -11.42
CA CYS A 76 -12.59 -10.21 -12.18
C CYS A 76 -12.46 -10.46 -13.68
N PRO A 77 -13.41 -10.01 -14.50
CA PRO A 77 -13.41 -10.28 -15.96
C PRO A 77 -12.25 -9.58 -16.70
N ILE A 78 -11.64 -8.56 -16.10
CA ILE A 78 -10.50 -7.83 -16.68
C ILE A 78 -9.16 -8.17 -16.01
N TYR A 79 -9.11 -9.23 -15.19
CA TYR A 79 -7.93 -9.59 -14.39
C TYR A 79 -6.65 -9.73 -15.22
N GLU A 80 -6.71 -10.42 -16.36
CA GLU A 80 -5.55 -10.66 -17.21
C GLU A 80 -4.98 -9.38 -17.85
N ALA A 81 -5.87 -8.43 -18.15
CA ALA A 81 -5.50 -7.17 -18.78
C ALA A 81 -5.11 -6.07 -17.76
N CYS A 82 -5.72 -6.10 -16.58
CA CYS A 82 -5.55 -5.08 -15.55
C CYS A 82 -4.28 -5.31 -14.72
N GLY A 83 -3.50 -4.26 -14.47
CA GLY A 83 -2.33 -4.32 -13.61
C GLY A 83 -2.60 -4.22 -12.10
N GLY A 84 -3.87 -4.07 -11.68
CA GLY A 84 -4.21 -3.76 -10.28
C GLY A 84 -4.11 -4.94 -9.30
N CYS A 85 -4.36 -6.16 -9.76
CA CYS A 85 -4.31 -7.39 -8.96
C CYS A 85 -3.36 -8.40 -9.58
N GLN A 86 -2.66 -9.18 -8.75
CA GLN A 86 -1.68 -10.19 -9.19
C GLN A 86 -2.04 -11.61 -8.79
N LEU A 87 -2.95 -11.82 -7.81
CA LEU A 87 -3.16 -13.12 -7.18
C LEU A 87 -4.59 -13.66 -7.26
N GLN A 88 -5.50 -13.09 -8.08
CA GLN A 88 -6.89 -13.58 -8.16
C GLN A 88 -7.03 -15.00 -8.72
N HIS A 89 -5.99 -15.53 -9.36
CA HIS A 89 -5.94 -16.91 -9.85
C HIS A 89 -5.51 -17.92 -8.77
N ILE A 90 -5.41 -17.48 -7.51
CA ILE A 90 -5.03 -18.27 -6.34
C ILE A 90 -6.16 -18.21 -5.32
N SER A 91 -6.51 -19.33 -4.69
CA SER A 91 -7.46 -19.37 -3.58
C SER A 91 -7.03 -18.40 -2.47
N TYR A 92 -7.99 -17.85 -1.71
CA TYR A 92 -7.62 -16.85 -0.72
C TYR A 92 -6.69 -17.46 0.36
N GLU A 93 -6.95 -18.69 0.77
CA GLU A 93 -6.10 -19.46 1.68
C GLU A 93 -4.69 -19.66 1.09
N GLY A 94 -4.59 -19.96 -0.20
CA GLY A 94 -3.33 -20.05 -0.92
C GLY A 94 -2.58 -18.72 -0.93
N GLN A 95 -3.27 -17.59 -1.14
CA GLN A 95 -2.66 -16.27 -1.05
C GLN A 95 -2.05 -16.00 0.33
N LEU A 96 -2.73 -16.38 1.42
CA LEU A 96 -2.23 -16.18 2.79
C LEU A 96 -0.97 -17.01 3.06
N LYS A 97 -0.95 -18.28 2.63
CA LYS A 97 0.24 -19.17 2.72
C LYS A 97 1.42 -18.59 1.93
N LEU A 98 1.18 -18.12 0.71
CA LEU A 98 2.22 -17.54 -0.14
C LEU A 98 2.79 -16.25 0.44
N LYS A 99 1.98 -15.39 1.04
CA LYS A 99 2.43 -14.17 1.73
C LYS A 99 3.26 -14.47 2.98
N GLN A 100 2.86 -15.50 3.75
CA GLN A 100 3.67 -16.01 4.86
C GLN A 100 5.04 -16.49 4.35
N GLN A 101 5.05 -17.31 3.30
CA GLN A 101 6.28 -17.84 2.70
C GLN A 101 7.18 -16.74 2.15
N GLN A 102 6.60 -15.70 1.52
CA GLN A 102 7.35 -14.54 1.03
C GLN A 102 8.10 -13.82 2.16
N VAL A 103 7.46 -13.66 3.33
CA VAL A 103 8.10 -13.08 4.51
C VAL A 103 9.19 -14.01 5.03
N GLN A 104 8.90 -15.33 5.14
CA GLN A 104 9.86 -16.34 5.59
C GLN A 104 11.11 -16.37 4.69
N ASP A 105 10.92 -16.39 3.38
CA ASP A 105 12.01 -16.39 2.40
C ASP A 105 12.90 -15.14 2.52
N ALA A 106 12.30 -13.97 2.75
CA ALA A 106 13.06 -12.74 2.95
C ALA A 106 13.89 -12.81 4.25
N LEU A 107 13.31 -13.29 5.35
CA LEU A 107 14.01 -13.46 6.61
C LEU A 107 15.21 -14.41 6.47
N GLU A 108 15.04 -15.54 5.81
CA GLU A 108 16.09 -16.56 5.66
C GLU A 108 17.20 -16.14 4.67
N ARG A 109 16.81 -15.59 3.50
CA ARG A 109 17.76 -15.31 2.39
C ARG A 109 18.45 -13.95 2.52
N ILE A 110 17.75 -12.95 3.07
CA ILE A 110 18.25 -11.58 3.18
C ILE A 110 18.65 -11.25 4.61
N GLY A 111 17.79 -11.58 5.58
CA GLY A 111 18.03 -11.32 6.99
C GLY A 111 18.87 -12.37 7.71
N HIS A 112 19.19 -13.47 7.03
CA HIS A 112 19.96 -14.62 7.56
C HIS A 112 19.35 -15.25 8.84
N GLN A 113 18.03 -15.11 9.00
CA GLN A 113 17.24 -15.51 10.17
C GLN A 113 16.68 -16.92 10.03
N LYS A 114 17.51 -17.96 10.08
CA LYS A 114 17.09 -19.36 9.88
C LYS A 114 16.17 -19.91 10.96
N ASN A 115 16.27 -19.44 12.19
CA ASN A 115 15.52 -19.93 13.35
C ASN A 115 14.25 -19.12 13.63
N LEU A 116 14.06 -17.97 12.98
CA LEU A 116 12.90 -17.11 13.15
C LEU A 116 11.79 -17.55 12.20
N LYS A 117 10.60 -17.77 12.71
CA LYS A 117 9.45 -18.23 11.91
C LYS A 117 8.40 -17.14 11.81
N ALA A 118 7.96 -16.87 10.58
CA ALA A 118 6.80 -16.03 10.32
C ALA A 118 5.53 -16.77 10.77
N LEU A 119 4.69 -16.09 11.56
CA LEU A 119 3.38 -16.60 11.94
C LEU A 119 2.46 -16.69 10.70
N PRO A 120 1.36 -17.48 10.77
CA PRO A 120 0.35 -17.48 9.70
C PRO A 120 -0.14 -16.06 9.39
N THR A 121 -0.31 -15.74 8.11
CA THR A 121 -0.75 -14.41 7.68
C THR A 121 -2.15 -14.10 8.21
N LEU A 122 -2.34 -12.96 8.86
CA LEU A 122 -3.67 -12.46 9.24
C LEU A 122 -4.44 -12.02 7.99
N GLY A 123 -5.38 -12.85 7.57
CA GLY A 123 -6.23 -12.61 6.41
C GLY A 123 -7.38 -11.65 6.68
N ALA A 124 -7.96 -11.09 5.62
CA ALA A 124 -9.20 -10.34 5.68
C ALA A 124 -10.41 -11.29 5.79
N GLU A 125 -11.44 -10.90 6.53
CA GLU A 125 -12.72 -11.63 6.58
C GLU A 125 -13.42 -11.62 5.21
N ASN A 126 -13.31 -10.49 4.50
CA ASN A 126 -13.74 -10.36 3.11
C ASN A 126 -12.57 -9.79 2.28
N PRO A 127 -12.02 -10.57 1.34
CA PRO A 127 -10.91 -10.14 0.48
C PRO A 127 -11.36 -9.24 -0.69
N TRP A 128 -12.64 -8.87 -0.74
CA TRP A 128 -13.25 -8.01 -1.75
C TRP A 128 -13.83 -6.73 -1.12
N ASN A 129 -14.09 -5.72 -1.96
CA ASN A 129 -14.74 -4.46 -1.58
C ASN A 129 -14.10 -3.76 -0.36
N TYR A 130 -12.78 -3.87 -0.20
CA TYR A 130 -12.09 -3.34 0.97
C TYR A 130 -11.44 -1.97 0.75
N ARG A 131 -11.18 -1.59 -0.54
CA ARG A 131 -10.49 -0.32 -0.82
C ARG A 131 -11.43 0.85 -0.73
N ASN A 132 -11.18 1.71 0.25
CA ASN A 132 -11.93 2.95 0.46
C ASN A 132 -11.44 4.12 -0.42
N LYS A 133 -10.44 3.92 -1.27
CA LYS A 133 -9.91 4.94 -2.18
C LYS A 133 -9.56 4.34 -3.53
N VAL A 134 -10.02 4.99 -4.58
CA VAL A 134 -9.61 4.75 -5.97
C VAL A 134 -8.96 6.01 -6.56
N ALA A 135 -8.01 5.83 -7.47
CA ALA A 135 -7.44 6.90 -8.27
C ALA A 135 -7.20 6.35 -9.68
N PHE A 136 -8.13 6.61 -10.58
CA PHE A 136 -8.15 6.04 -11.92
C PHE A 136 -7.85 7.10 -12.98
N PRO A 137 -6.97 6.80 -13.95
CA PRO A 137 -6.81 7.61 -15.16
C PRO A 137 -8.09 7.62 -15.99
N VAL A 138 -8.30 8.73 -16.67
CA VAL A 138 -9.38 8.92 -17.64
C VAL A 138 -8.78 8.93 -19.03
N GLY A 139 -9.34 8.13 -19.93
CA GLY A 139 -8.88 8.03 -21.31
C GLY A 139 -10.04 7.96 -22.31
N ARG A 140 -9.69 7.79 -23.58
CA ARG A 140 -10.65 7.51 -24.64
C ARG A 140 -10.25 6.27 -25.42
N GLU A 141 -11.23 5.41 -25.69
CA GLU A 141 -11.08 4.27 -26.58
C GLU A 141 -12.28 4.20 -27.53
N LYS A 142 -12.01 4.17 -28.85
CA LYS A 142 -13.05 4.12 -29.89
C LYS A 142 -14.14 5.20 -29.71
N GLY A 143 -13.74 6.41 -29.32
CA GLY A 143 -14.63 7.57 -29.11
C GLY A 143 -15.37 7.60 -27.78
N LYS A 144 -15.33 6.54 -26.96
CA LYS A 144 -15.97 6.46 -25.64
C LYS A 144 -14.99 6.82 -24.53
N THR A 145 -15.50 7.43 -23.46
CA THR A 145 -14.70 7.67 -22.24
C THR A 145 -14.49 6.36 -21.49
N ILE A 146 -13.24 6.05 -21.19
CA ILE A 146 -12.85 4.95 -20.32
C ILE A 146 -12.21 5.49 -19.04
N ILE A 147 -12.52 4.86 -17.90
CA ILE A 147 -11.94 5.18 -16.60
C ILE A 147 -11.57 3.86 -15.93
N GLY A 148 -10.30 3.70 -15.55
CA GLY A 148 -9.90 2.42 -14.96
C GLY A 148 -8.44 2.36 -14.57
N CYS A 149 -7.85 1.19 -14.69
CA CYS A 149 -6.46 0.93 -14.32
C CYS A 149 -5.55 0.89 -15.54
N PHE A 150 -4.26 1.15 -15.34
CA PHE A 150 -3.28 0.84 -16.36
C PHE A 150 -3.07 -0.67 -16.50
N ALA A 151 -2.89 -1.14 -17.72
CA ALA A 151 -2.39 -2.48 -18.00
C ALA A 151 -0.97 -2.62 -17.45
N LYS A 152 -0.61 -3.82 -17.00
CA LYS A 152 0.67 -4.10 -16.35
C LYS A 152 1.85 -3.59 -17.20
N GLY A 153 2.70 -2.74 -16.60
CA GLY A 153 3.90 -2.20 -17.23
C GLY A 153 3.68 -1.21 -18.38
N THR A 154 2.46 -0.66 -18.52
CA THR A 154 2.12 0.29 -19.60
C THR A 154 1.28 1.45 -19.08
N HIS A 155 1.04 2.45 -19.94
CA HIS A 155 0.06 3.54 -19.72
C HIS A 155 -1.27 3.30 -20.46
N ARG A 156 -1.48 2.11 -21.05
CA ARG A 156 -2.76 1.76 -21.67
C ARG A 156 -3.82 1.56 -20.60
N ILE A 157 -4.88 2.33 -20.65
CA ILE A 157 -5.99 2.26 -19.69
C ILE A 157 -6.87 1.06 -20.02
N ILE A 158 -7.14 0.24 -19.02
CA ILE A 158 -8.15 -0.82 -19.06
C ILE A 158 -9.39 -0.29 -18.35
N ASP A 159 -10.51 -0.27 -19.03
CA ASP A 159 -11.76 0.20 -18.44
C ASP A 159 -12.17 -0.66 -17.25
N ALA A 160 -12.37 -0.03 -16.10
CA ALA A 160 -12.66 -0.68 -14.82
C ALA A 160 -13.86 0.00 -14.14
N SER A 161 -15.01 0.03 -14.85
CA SER A 161 -16.26 0.59 -14.30
C SER A 161 -16.75 -0.12 -13.05
N HIS A 162 -16.35 -1.39 -12.87
CA HIS A 162 -16.69 -2.19 -11.69
C HIS A 162 -15.45 -2.96 -11.22
N CYS A 163 -14.77 -2.40 -10.23
CA CYS A 163 -13.59 -3.01 -9.64
C CYS A 163 -13.98 -3.76 -8.35
N LEU A 164 -13.77 -5.09 -8.33
CA LEU A 164 -14.22 -5.96 -7.23
C LEU A 164 -13.52 -5.67 -5.89
N ILE A 165 -12.31 -5.14 -5.88
CA ILE A 165 -11.62 -4.79 -4.62
C ILE A 165 -11.98 -3.40 -4.09
N GLN A 166 -12.65 -2.54 -4.90
CA GLN A 166 -13.11 -1.22 -4.45
C GLN A 166 -14.45 -1.32 -3.71
N GLU A 167 -14.66 -0.45 -2.72
CA GLU A 167 -15.97 -0.26 -2.14
C GLU A 167 -16.98 0.18 -3.23
N GLN A 168 -18.19 -0.33 -3.15
CA GLN A 168 -19.24 -0.11 -4.18
C GLN A 168 -19.50 1.39 -4.43
N VAL A 169 -19.48 2.21 -3.39
CA VAL A 169 -19.65 3.67 -3.48
C VAL A 169 -18.59 4.33 -4.37
N ASN A 170 -17.36 3.82 -4.37
CA ASN A 170 -16.30 4.31 -5.26
C ASN A 170 -16.58 3.91 -6.72
N ASN A 171 -17.08 2.70 -6.98
CA ASN A 171 -17.48 2.27 -8.34
C ASN A 171 -18.61 3.15 -8.89
N GLU A 172 -19.59 3.45 -8.04
CA GLU A 172 -20.70 4.36 -8.39
C GLU A 172 -20.19 5.77 -8.74
N ALA A 173 -19.20 6.28 -7.98
CA ALA A 173 -18.59 7.57 -8.26
C ALA A 173 -17.88 7.59 -9.62
N ILE A 174 -17.14 6.54 -9.96
CA ILE A 174 -16.45 6.42 -11.26
C ILE A 174 -17.46 6.41 -12.40
N THR A 175 -18.56 5.65 -12.26
CA THR A 175 -19.63 5.60 -13.25
C THR A 175 -20.30 6.97 -13.42
N ALA A 176 -20.64 7.64 -12.32
CA ALA A 176 -21.26 8.96 -12.36
C ALA A 176 -20.36 10.02 -13.01
N VAL A 177 -19.06 10.01 -12.72
CA VAL A 177 -18.11 10.94 -13.34
C VAL A 177 -17.98 10.66 -14.85
N ARG A 178 -17.97 9.40 -15.29
CA ARG A 178 -17.97 9.03 -16.71
C ARG A 178 -19.21 9.61 -17.43
N GLU A 179 -20.41 9.39 -16.88
CA GLU A 179 -21.66 9.91 -17.41
C GLU A 179 -21.60 11.47 -17.57
N VAL A 180 -21.03 12.16 -16.58
CA VAL A 180 -20.86 13.62 -16.60
C VAL A 180 -19.88 14.06 -17.69
N ILE A 181 -18.73 13.40 -17.82
CA ILE A 181 -17.72 13.69 -18.85
C ILE A 181 -18.34 13.56 -20.25
N GLU A 182 -19.05 12.48 -20.49
CA GLU A 182 -19.69 12.20 -21.79
C GLU A 182 -20.81 13.19 -22.09
N LYS A 183 -21.76 13.37 -21.16
CA LYS A 183 -22.92 14.23 -21.35
C LYS A 183 -22.55 15.71 -21.54
N LEU A 184 -21.53 16.18 -20.85
CA LEU A 184 -21.07 17.57 -20.94
C LEU A 184 -19.97 17.77 -21.98
N GLY A 185 -19.48 16.72 -22.62
CA GLY A 185 -18.41 16.79 -23.62
C GLY A 185 -17.09 17.33 -23.05
N ILE A 186 -16.75 16.96 -21.81
CA ILE A 186 -15.50 17.43 -21.18
C ILE A 186 -14.30 16.78 -21.89
N PRO A 187 -13.34 17.56 -22.39
CA PRO A 187 -12.17 16.99 -23.06
C PRO A 187 -11.34 16.12 -22.13
N VAL A 188 -11.11 14.88 -22.52
CA VAL A 188 -10.20 13.95 -21.82
C VAL A 188 -8.77 14.32 -22.18
N TYR A 189 -7.86 14.23 -21.19
CA TYR A 189 -6.44 14.53 -21.39
C TYR A 189 -5.76 13.41 -22.18
N ASP A 190 -5.05 13.83 -23.22
CA ASP A 190 -4.20 12.97 -24.05
C ASP A 190 -2.75 13.14 -23.57
N GLU A 191 -2.12 12.06 -23.09
CA GLU A 191 -0.76 12.09 -22.55
C GLU A 191 0.30 12.28 -23.63
N ASP A 192 0.05 11.84 -24.87
CA ASP A 192 1.00 11.95 -25.98
C ASP A 192 1.01 13.38 -26.57
N ARG A 193 -0.19 13.97 -26.73
CA ARG A 193 -0.38 15.33 -27.29
C ARG A 193 -0.34 16.43 -26.24
N HIS A 194 -0.45 16.06 -24.97
CA HIS A 194 -0.57 17.00 -23.84
C HIS A 194 -1.72 17.99 -23.96
N THR A 195 -2.86 17.54 -24.46
CA THR A 195 -4.08 18.34 -24.68
C THR A 195 -5.25 17.75 -23.94
N GLY A 196 -6.28 18.55 -23.66
CA GLY A 196 -7.47 18.10 -22.94
C GLY A 196 -7.44 18.56 -21.48
N VAL A 197 -8.44 18.12 -20.71
CA VAL A 197 -8.72 18.63 -19.36
C VAL A 197 -8.68 17.52 -18.31
N MET A 198 -9.51 16.48 -18.46
CA MET A 198 -9.69 15.46 -17.43
C MET A 198 -8.60 14.40 -17.48
N ARG A 199 -7.78 14.33 -16.41
CA ARG A 199 -6.65 13.37 -16.30
C ARG A 199 -7.00 12.15 -15.48
N HIS A 200 -7.52 12.35 -14.25
CA HIS A 200 -7.83 11.27 -13.32
C HIS A 200 -9.11 11.59 -12.54
N VAL A 201 -9.72 10.56 -12.00
CA VAL A 201 -10.77 10.65 -10.99
C VAL A 201 -10.27 9.97 -9.73
N VAL A 202 -10.38 10.67 -8.60
CA VAL A 202 -10.14 10.08 -7.29
C VAL A 202 -11.47 10.07 -6.55
N ALA A 203 -11.87 8.89 -6.06
CA ALA A 203 -12.99 8.73 -5.15
C ALA A 203 -12.48 8.18 -3.82
N ARG A 204 -13.04 8.65 -2.73
CA ARG A 204 -12.70 8.20 -1.38
C ARG A 204 -13.97 8.06 -0.55
N THR A 205 -14.17 6.86 0.00
CA THR A 205 -15.25 6.57 0.93
C THR A 205 -14.80 6.87 2.36
N GLY A 206 -15.65 7.49 3.13
CA GLY A 206 -15.49 7.75 4.54
C GLY A 206 -16.52 7.05 5.40
N ILE A 207 -16.64 7.48 6.68
CA ILE A 207 -17.58 6.92 7.65
C ILE A 207 -19.01 6.96 7.08
N LYS A 208 -19.78 5.89 7.30
CA LYS A 208 -21.18 5.75 6.87
C LYS A 208 -21.37 5.91 5.36
N GLY A 209 -20.39 5.48 4.55
CA GLY A 209 -20.48 5.54 3.09
C GLY A 209 -20.46 6.97 2.51
N LYS A 210 -20.06 7.98 3.29
CA LYS A 210 -19.87 9.33 2.76
C LYS A 210 -18.78 9.32 1.70
N LEU A 211 -18.92 10.17 0.68
CA LEU A 211 -18.08 10.16 -0.51
C LEU A 211 -17.40 11.51 -0.76
N MET A 212 -16.12 11.46 -1.05
CA MET A 212 -15.35 12.56 -1.63
C MET A 212 -14.99 12.19 -3.07
N VAL A 213 -15.27 13.09 -4.01
CA VAL A 213 -14.86 12.97 -5.42
C VAL A 213 -13.86 14.09 -5.73
N VAL A 214 -12.75 13.74 -6.37
CA VAL A 214 -11.74 14.70 -6.83
C VAL A 214 -11.54 14.52 -8.33
N LEU A 215 -11.83 15.57 -9.08
CA LEU A 215 -11.58 15.65 -10.50
C LEU A 215 -10.15 16.19 -10.70
N VAL A 216 -9.26 15.39 -11.26
CA VAL A 216 -7.88 15.79 -11.53
C VAL A 216 -7.80 16.35 -12.94
N THR A 217 -7.48 17.63 -13.07
CA THR A 217 -7.49 18.35 -14.36
C THR A 217 -6.11 18.84 -14.75
N ALA A 218 -5.83 18.85 -16.05
CA ALA A 218 -4.60 19.42 -16.62
C ALA A 218 -4.63 20.95 -16.63
N THR A 219 -5.78 21.57 -16.42
CA THR A 219 -5.99 23.02 -16.50
C THR A 219 -6.65 23.57 -15.24
N PRO A 220 -6.34 24.81 -14.83
CA PRO A 220 -7.01 25.44 -13.69
C PRO A 220 -8.49 25.75 -13.93
N LYS A 221 -8.87 26.00 -15.19
CA LYS A 221 -10.26 26.31 -15.57
C LYS A 221 -10.99 25.01 -15.91
N LEU A 222 -12.08 24.76 -15.20
CA LEU A 222 -13.02 23.67 -15.50
C LEU A 222 -14.29 24.28 -16.10
N SER A 223 -14.52 24.03 -17.39
CA SER A 223 -15.75 24.46 -18.05
C SER A 223 -16.96 23.72 -17.51
N LYS A 224 -18.13 24.36 -17.51
CA LYS A 224 -19.40 23.78 -17.06
C LYS A 224 -19.38 23.30 -15.58
N GLU A 225 -18.62 24.00 -14.73
CA GLU A 225 -18.45 23.63 -13.31
C GLU A 225 -19.79 23.50 -12.58
N LYS A 226 -20.72 24.44 -12.80
CA LYS A 226 -22.06 24.42 -12.16
C LYS A 226 -22.88 23.20 -12.56
N GLU A 227 -22.83 22.83 -13.82
CA GLU A 227 -23.52 21.65 -14.38
C GLU A 227 -22.90 20.36 -13.84
N ILE A 228 -21.58 20.28 -13.76
CA ILE A 228 -20.87 19.15 -13.14
C ILE A 228 -21.30 18.96 -11.70
N ILE A 229 -21.30 20.03 -10.89
CA ILE A 229 -21.73 20.00 -9.49
C ILE A 229 -23.17 19.51 -9.39
N LYS A 230 -24.08 20.07 -10.18
CA LYS A 230 -25.50 19.71 -10.18
C LYS A 230 -25.70 18.24 -10.52
N MET A 231 -25.07 17.75 -11.57
CA MET A 231 -25.22 16.37 -12.03
C MET A 231 -24.66 15.38 -11.00
N LEU A 232 -23.45 15.61 -10.49
CA LEU A 232 -22.83 14.71 -9.53
C LEU A 232 -23.58 14.66 -8.20
N ARG A 233 -24.10 15.80 -7.72
CA ARG A 233 -24.94 15.85 -6.50
C ARG A 233 -26.22 15.04 -6.66
N ASN A 234 -26.86 15.12 -7.80
CA ASN A 234 -28.08 14.36 -8.08
C ASN A 234 -27.80 12.84 -8.19
N ARG A 235 -26.65 12.48 -8.77
CA ARG A 235 -26.30 11.07 -9.01
C ARG A 235 -25.68 10.38 -7.80
N LEU A 236 -25.04 11.15 -6.89
CA LEU A 236 -24.29 10.67 -5.73
C LEU A 236 -24.80 11.32 -4.44
N PRO A 237 -25.94 10.88 -3.88
CA PRO A 237 -26.54 11.50 -2.70
C PRO A 237 -25.65 11.42 -1.45
N ASN A 238 -24.72 10.47 -1.39
CA ASN A 238 -23.75 10.33 -0.31
C ASN A 238 -22.51 11.24 -0.45
N MET A 239 -22.38 11.97 -1.55
CA MET A 239 -21.26 12.88 -1.78
C MET A 239 -21.32 14.05 -0.80
N VAL A 240 -20.24 14.28 -0.05
CA VAL A 240 -20.07 15.38 0.89
C VAL A 240 -18.96 16.35 0.49
N SER A 241 -18.17 15.96 -0.51
CA SER A 241 -17.06 16.75 -1.02
C SER A 241 -16.89 16.50 -2.52
N LEU A 242 -16.86 17.57 -3.29
CA LEU A 242 -16.43 17.57 -4.68
C LEU A 242 -15.30 18.57 -4.83
N GLN A 243 -14.16 18.13 -5.35
CA GLN A 243 -12.96 18.95 -5.49
C GLN A 243 -12.41 18.87 -6.90
N GLN A 244 -11.70 19.93 -7.31
CA GLN A 244 -10.81 19.94 -8.46
C GLN A 244 -9.37 19.93 -7.95
N ASN A 245 -8.57 18.98 -8.40
CA ASN A 245 -7.13 19.03 -8.21
C ASN A 245 -6.44 19.35 -9.54
N ILE A 246 -5.55 20.33 -9.51
CA ILE A 246 -4.90 20.87 -10.72
C ILE A 246 -3.53 20.24 -10.86
N GLN A 247 -3.37 19.37 -11.88
CA GLN A 247 -2.12 18.67 -12.21
C GLN A 247 -1.66 19.06 -13.61
N THR A 248 -0.86 20.11 -13.69
CA THR A 248 -0.34 20.65 -14.96
C THR A 248 1.00 20.03 -15.38
N TYR A 249 1.69 19.35 -14.46
CA TYR A 249 3.00 18.77 -14.73
C TYR A 249 2.91 17.48 -15.56
N ARG A 250 3.90 17.29 -16.45
CA ARG A 250 4.05 16.10 -17.30
C ARG A 250 4.87 15.03 -16.54
N ASN A 251 4.26 14.41 -15.55
CA ASN A 251 4.87 13.36 -14.75
C ASN A 251 3.82 12.35 -14.28
N ASN A 252 4.25 11.27 -13.63
CA ASN A 252 3.39 10.18 -13.14
C ASN A 252 2.70 10.48 -11.81
N VAL A 253 2.85 11.70 -11.26
CA VAL A 253 2.18 12.11 -10.03
C VAL A 253 0.71 12.41 -10.33
N ILE A 254 -0.21 11.70 -9.69
CA ILE A 254 -1.65 11.82 -9.94
C ILE A 254 -2.19 13.17 -9.47
N LEU A 255 -1.86 13.59 -8.24
CA LEU A 255 -2.39 14.81 -7.64
C LEU A 255 -1.38 15.95 -7.69
N GLY A 256 -1.77 17.05 -8.29
CA GLY A 256 -1.00 18.30 -8.28
C GLY A 256 -0.98 18.98 -6.90
N ARG A 257 -0.30 20.11 -6.83
CA ARG A 257 -0.11 20.86 -5.58
C ARG A 257 -1.36 21.62 -5.14
N GLU A 258 -2.17 22.09 -6.07
CA GLU A 258 -3.36 22.91 -5.83
C GLU A 258 -4.62 22.06 -5.87
N THR A 259 -5.51 22.28 -4.89
CA THR A 259 -6.84 21.65 -4.82
C THR A 259 -7.87 22.70 -4.48
N LYS A 260 -8.93 22.81 -5.27
CA LYS A 260 -10.08 23.71 -5.07
C LYS A 260 -11.29 22.91 -4.62
N VAL A 261 -11.99 23.36 -3.62
CA VAL A 261 -13.30 22.83 -3.25
C VAL A 261 -14.35 23.42 -4.20
N LEU A 262 -14.97 22.57 -5.01
CA LEU A 262 -16.06 22.98 -5.89
C LEU A 262 -17.39 22.96 -5.14
N TRP A 263 -17.56 21.98 -4.25
CA TRP A 263 -18.76 21.87 -3.41
C TRP A 263 -18.48 21.04 -2.16
N GLY A 264 -19.13 21.41 -1.04
CA GLY A 264 -19.10 20.67 0.22
C GLY A 264 -17.84 20.92 1.05
N SER A 265 -17.34 19.89 1.72
CA SER A 265 -16.23 19.98 2.67
C SER A 265 -14.86 19.81 2.02
N PRO A 266 -13.79 20.48 2.49
CA PRO A 266 -12.42 20.23 2.03
C PRO A 266 -11.86 18.88 2.50
N THR A 267 -12.51 18.21 3.45
CA THR A 267 -12.09 16.92 4.00
C THR A 267 -13.26 15.96 4.11
N ILE A 268 -12.95 14.66 4.18
CA ILE A 268 -13.91 13.61 4.52
C ILE A 268 -13.52 12.97 5.86
N LYS A 269 -14.49 12.59 6.68
CA LYS A 269 -14.23 11.82 7.89
C LYS A 269 -14.03 10.35 7.55
N ALA A 270 -12.87 9.80 7.86
CA ALA A 270 -12.54 8.38 7.77
C ALA A 270 -12.47 7.77 9.18
N GLY A 271 -12.99 6.55 9.34
CA GLY A 271 -12.97 5.82 10.61
C GLY A 271 -11.84 4.80 10.64
N LEU A 272 -11.29 4.60 11.83
CA LEU A 272 -10.35 3.52 12.11
C LEU A 272 -10.57 3.14 13.59
N ASP A 273 -11.21 2.00 13.84
CA ASP A 273 -11.73 1.61 15.15
C ASP A 273 -12.60 2.73 15.72
N LYS A 274 -12.37 3.16 16.95
CA LYS A 274 -13.08 4.27 17.60
C LYS A 274 -12.63 5.68 17.19
N PHE A 275 -11.55 5.78 16.41
CA PHE A 275 -10.99 7.06 15.99
C PHE A 275 -11.60 7.57 14.69
N ALA A 276 -11.79 8.89 14.62
CA ALA A 276 -12.19 9.58 13.40
C ALA A 276 -11.09 10.53 12.94
N PHE A 277 -10.78 10.47 11.63
CA PHE A 277 -9.73 11.25 11.01
C PHE A 277 -10.31 12.15 9.92
N ASN A 278 -9.87 13.41 9.86
CA ASN A 278 -10.16 14.26 8.72
C ASN A 278 -9.13 14.04 7.63
N VAL A 279 -9.59 13.56 6.49
CA VAL A 279 -8.73 13.19 5.37
C VAL A 279 -9.00 14.11 4.20
N SER A 280 -7.98 14.84 3.74
CA SER A 280 -8.06 15.67 2.54
C SER A 280 -7.84 14.82 1.27
N ALA A 281 -8.03 15.44 0.10
CA ALA A 281 -7.74 14.78 -1.18
C ALA A 281 -6.31 14.22 -1.26
N ARG A 282 -5.33 14.93 -0.69
CA ARG A 282 -3.90 14.60 -0.74
C ARG A 282 -3.37 13.83 0.45
N SER A 283 -4.09 13.80 1.58
CA SER A 283 -3.64 13.07 2.79
C SER A 283 -3.55 11.59 2.53
N PHE A 284 -2.47 10.98 3.03
CA PHE A 284 -2.38 9.52 3.13
C PHE A 284 -3.36 9.03 4.20
N PHE A 285 -4.05 7.96 3.93
CA PHE A 285 -4.85 7.20 4.88
C PHE A 285 -4.94 5.76 4.36
N GLN A 286 -4.92 4.78 5.27
CA GLN A 286 -4.96 3.36 4.89
C GLN A 286 -6.21 3.05 4.07
N VAL A 287 -6.01 2.40 2.93
CA VAL A 287 -7.10 2.12 1.98
C VAL A 287 -7.96 0.92 2.37
N ASN A 288 -7.49 0.07 3.29
CA ASN A 288 -8.22 -1.03 3.90
C ASN A 288 -8.27 -0.80 5.41
N THR A 289 -9.30 -0.13 5.89
CA THR A 289 -9.41 0.24 7.30
C THR A 289 -9.54 -0.96 8.22
N ARG A 290 -10.29 -2.00 7.82
CA ARG A 290 -10.47 -3.22 8.63
C ARG A 290 -9.15 -3.94 8.88
N GLN A 291 -8.32 -4.09 7.85
CA GLN A 291 -7.01 -4.71 8.02
C GLN A 291 -6.01 -3.77 8.69
N ALA A 292 -6.14 -2.46 8.52
CA ALA A 292 -5.33 -1.48 9.25
C ALA A 292 -5.60 -1.55 10.77
N GLU A 293 -6.84 -1.75 11.19
CA GLU A 293 -7.21 -1.99 12.59
C GLU A 293 -6.50 -3.23 13.15
N ARG A 294 -6.49 -4.35 12.41
CA ARG A 294 -5.77 -5.57 12.79
C ARG A 294 -4.26 -5.37 12.87
N LEU A 295 -3.69 -4.64 11.88
CA LEU A 295 -2.26 -4.30 11.83
C LEU A 295 -1.86 -3.48 13.06
N TYR A 296 -2.64 -2.42 13.37
CA TYR A 296 -2.33 -1.53 14.49
C TYR A 296 -2.63 -2.17 15.85
N ALA A 297 -3.67 -3.01 15.94
CA ALA A 297 -3.92 -3.82 17.13
C ALA A 297 -2.73 -4.77 17.41
N LYS A 298 -2.13 -5.36 16.35
CA LYS A 298 -0.95 -6.20 16.50
C LYS A 298 0.29 -5.38 16.90
N ALA A 299 0.47 -4.18 16.34
CA ALA A 299 1.54 -3.28 16.76
C ALA A 299 1.39 -2.86 18.25
N LEU A 300 0.16 -2.57 18.69
CA LEU A 300 -0.14 -2.25 20.09
C LEU A 300 0.10 -3.47 21.02
N GLU A 301 -0.29 -4.67 20.60
CA GLU A 301 -0.01 -5.93 21.33
C GLU A 301 1.49 -6.13 21.51
N TYR A 302 2.29 -5.95 20.44
CA TYR A 302 3.74 -6.11 20.46
C TYR A 302 4.45 -5.00 21.23
N ALA A 303 3.88 -3.82 21.31
CA ALA A 303 4.38 -2.75 22.17
C ALA A 303 4.28 -3.08 23.67
N GLN A 304 3.37 -3.98 24.10
CA GLN A 304 3.19 -4.47 25.48
C GLN A 304 3.12 -3.31 26.48
N LEU A 305 2.25 -2.33 26.21
CA LEU A 305 2.10 -1.13 27.04
C LEU A 305 1.22 -1.38 28.26
N THR A 306 1.69 -0.88 29.42
CA THR A 306 1.02 -1.00 30.73
C THR A 306 0.45 0.33 31.23
N GLY A 307 0.66 1.42 30.53
CA GLY A 307 0.28 2.79 30.95
C GLY A 307 1.44 3.59 31.54
N GLN A 308 2.61 3.00 31.69
CA GLN A 308 3.79 3.66 32.26
C GLN A 308 4.83 4.06 31.21
N GLU A 309 4.72 3.51 29.98
CA GLU A 309 5.74 3.63 28.96
C GLU A 309 5.68 4.98 28.24
N THR A 310 6.87 5.48 27.92
CA THR A 310 7.10 6.52 26.92
C THR A 310 7.41 5.84 25.59
N VAL A 311 6.62 6.18 24.57
CA VAL A 311 6.72 5.62 23.22
C VAL A 311 7.16 6.68 22.24
N ILE A 312 8.07 6.34 21.32
CA ILE A 312 8.36 7.15 20.13
C ILE A 312 7.77 6.43 18.92
N ASP A 313 6.89 7.10 18.18
CA ASP A 313 6.34 6.68 16.90
C ASP A 313 7.13 7.41 15.79
N ALA A 314 8.08 6.70 15.19
CA ALA A 314 8.92 7.22 14.12
C ALA A 314 8.24 7.03 12.77
N TYR A 315 8.26 8.07 11.93
CA TYR A 315 7.48 8.18 10.68
C TYR A 315 5.96 8.20 10.94
N CYS A 316 5.51 8.94 11.96
CA CYS A 316 4.14 8.87 12.45
C CYS A 316 3.06 9.35 11.44
N GLY A 317 3.45 10.02 10.35
CA GLY A 317 2.52 10.53 9.35
C GLY A 317 1.45 11.43 9.97
N THR A 318 0.17 11.12 9.74
CA THR A 318 -0.99 11.82 10.30
C THR A 318 -1.39 11.34 11.70
N GLY A 319 -0.51 10.56 12.37
CA GLY A 319 -0.66 10.14 13.76
C GLY A 319 -1.55 8.91 13.96
N THR A 320 -1.86 8.12 12.95
CA THR A 320 -2.77 6.98 13.07
C THR A 320 -2.29 5.95 14.08
N ILE A 321 -1.04 5.49 13.98
CA ILE A 321 -0.44 4.54 14.95
C ILE A 321 -0.27 5.23 16.29
N SER A 322 0.20 6.49 16.33
CA SER A 322 0.37 7.25 17.56
C SER A 322 -0.89 7.29 18.41
N LEU A 323 -2.08 7.48 17.79
CA LEU A 323 -3.34 7.50 18.52
C LEU A 323 -3.71 6.12 19.11
N TYR A 324 -3.40 5.04 18.39
CA TYR A 324 -3.55 3.68 18.93
C TYR A 324 -2.65 3.43 20.14
N LEU A 325 -1.39 3.83 20.06
CA LEU A 325 -0.42 3.68 21.15
C LEU A 325 -0.80 4.54 22.38
N ALA A 326 -1.30 5.75 22.14
CA ALA A 326 -1.69 6.68 23.20
C ALA A 326 -2.81 6.16 24.11
N GLN A 327 -3.58 5.14 23.67
CA GLN A 327 -4.60 4.49 24.49
C GLN A 327 -4.02 3.77 25.72
N ARG A 328 -2.77 3.29 25.61
CA ARG A 328 -2.11 2.46 26.63
C ARG A 328 -0.73 2.95 27.02
N ALA A 329 -0.24 4.03 26.45
CA ALA A 329 1.04 4.65 26.79
C ALA A 329 0.85 5.77 27.82
N ARG A 330 1.84 6.02 28.66
CA ARG A 330 1.91 7.25 29.46
C ARG A 330 2.06 8.48 28.57
N LYS A 331 2.96 8.41 27.60
CA LYS A 331 3.26 9.49 26.64
C LYS A 331 3.68 8.93 25.30
N VAL A 332 3.23 9.53 24.21
CA VAL A 332 3.65 9.22 22.84
C VAL A 332 4.29 10.45 22.21
N TYR A 333 5.46 10.29 21.58
CA TYR A 333 6.10 11.29 20.75
C TYR A 333 6.06 10.82 19.29
N GLY A 334 5.26 11.47 18.45
CA GLY A 334 5.21 11.21 17.01
C GLY A 334 6.23 12.09 16.29
N VAL A 335 7.11 11.50 15.47
CA VAL A 335 8.14 12.20 14.70
C VAL A 335 7.88 11.98 13.21
N GLU A 336 7.79 13.09 12.46
CA GLU A 336 7.53 13.06 11.00
C GLU A 336 8.19 14.27 10.34
N ILE A 337 8.83 14.06 9.20
CA ILE A 337 9.53 15.12 8.47
C ILE A 337 8.56 16.05 7.72
N VAL A 338 7.37 15.55 7.37
CA VAL A 338 6.37 16.27 6.58
C VAL A 338 5.52 17.16 7.49
N SER A 339 5.80 18.45 7.55
CA SER A 339 5.10 19.42 8.40
C SER A 339 3.56 19.44 8.23
N PRO A 340 2.96 19.35 7.02
CA PRO A 340 1.52 19.19 6.88
C PRO A 340 0.94 17.96 7.59
N ALA A 341 1.64 16.82 7.54
CA ALA A 341 1.20 15.59 8.22
C ALA A 341 1.17 15.77 9.74
N ILE A 342 2.15 16.46 10.31
CA ILE A 342 2.16 16.80 11.75
C ILE A 342 1.00 17.70 12.14
N ARG A 343 0.64 18.70 11.32
CA ARG A 343 -0.55 19.52 11.58
C ARG A 343 -1.83 18.68 11.60
N ASP A 344 -1.93 17.74 10.66
CA ASP A 344 -3.07 16.80 10.63
C ASP A 344 -3.05 15.88 11.85
N ALA A 345 -1.88 15.35 12.27
CA ALA A 345 -1.74 14.52 13.47
C ALA A 345 -2.17 15.26 14.75
N GLN A 346 -1.74 16.50 14.92
CA GLN A 346 -2.14 17.35 16.07
C GLN A 346 -3.65 17.62 16.08
N LYS A 347 -4.25 17.86 14.90
CA LYS A 347 -5.68 18.04 14.76
C LYS A 347 -6.43 16.75 15.08
N ASN A 348 -5.99 15.61 14.52
CA ASN A 348 -6.58 14.31 14.78
C ASN A 348 -6.53 13.94 16.27
N ALA A 349 -5.40 14.19 16.96
CA ALA A 349 -5.30 13.96 18.40
C ALA A 349 -6.31 14.78 19.20
N ARG A 350 -6.44 16.09 18.92
CA ARG A 350 -7.42 16.95 19.58
C ARG A 350 -8.86 16.49 19.36
N GLU A 351 -9.23 16.16 18.11
CA GLU A 351 -10.59 15.73 17.76
C GLU A 351 -10.97 14.38 18.36
N ASN A 352 -9.96 13.53 18.64
CA ASN A 352 -10.14 12.23 19.30
C ASN A 352 -9.88 12.29 20.82
N ASN A 353 -9.76 13.49 21.41
CA ASN A 353 -9.51 13.70 22.86
C ASN A 353 -8.23 13.04 23.39
N ILE A 354 -7.21 12.85 22.54
CA ILE A 354 -5.88 12.32 22.91
C ILE A 354 -5.01 13.49 23.40
N ARG A 355 -4.64 13.47 24.68
CA ARG A 355 -3.84 14.53 25.33
C ARG A 355 -2.40 14.13 25.64
N ASN A 356 -2.10 12.84 25.59
CA ASN A 356 -0.79 12.27 25.91
C ASN A 356 0.08 11.97 24.66
N ALA A 357 -0.33 12.46 23.48
CA ALA A 357 0.47 12.42 22.26
C ALA A 357 1.01 13.81 21.90
N GLU A 358 2.29 13.89 21.56
CA GLU A 358 2.98 15.10 21.11
C GLU A 358 3.62 14.83 19.75
N PHE A 359 3.47 15.78 18.81
CA PHE A 359 3.91 15.59 17.44
C PHE A 359 4.97 16.61 17.06
N ILE A 360 6.10 16.13 16.53
CA ILE A 360 7.32 16.91 16.28
C ILE A 360 7.68 16.80 14.80
N VAL A 361 7.82 17.97 14.15
CA VAL A 361 8.33 18.05 12.78
C VAL A 361 9.86 17.87 12.78
N GLY A 362 10.35 16.89 12.03
CA GLY A 362 11.78 16.75 11.82
C GLY A 362 12.22 15.33 11.45
N ASP A 363 13.49 15.25 11.10
CA ASP A 363 14.14 13.97 10.81
C ASP A 363 14.41 13.21 12.11
N CYS A 364 14.06 11.92 12.14
CA CYS A 364 14.27 11.04 13.31
C CYS A 364 15.71 11.04 13.79
N THR A 365 16.69 11.11 12.87
CA THR A 365 18.13 11.14 13.23
C THR A 365 18.55 12.40 13.98
N LYS A 366 17.75 13.46 13.94
CA LYS A 366 18.00 14.73 14.64
C LYS A 366 17.10 14.92 15.85
N VAL A 367 15.81 14.56 15.69
CA VAL A 367 14.80 14.77 16.74
C VAL A 367 15.02 13.81 17.91
N MET A 368 15.21 12.52 17.64
CA MET A 368 15.34 11.52 18.71
C MET A 368 16.56 11.74 19.62
N PRO A 369 17.78 12.03 19.12
CA PRO A 369 18.91 12.39 19.99
C PRO A 369 18.65 13.63 20.83
N ARG A 370 17.95 14.65 20.27
CA ARG A 370 17.56 15.85 21.04
C ARG A 370 16.61 15.51 22.18
N LEU A 371 15.58 14.68 21.94
CA LEU A 371 14.69 14.19 22.98
C LEU A 371 15.47 13.44 24.08
N TYR A 372 16.44 12.61 23.69
CA TYR A 372 17.29 11.90 24.63
C TYR A 372 18.13 12.86 25.50
N GLN A 373 18.72 13.90 24.90
CA GLN A 373 19.48 14.94 25.62
C GLN A 373 18.58 15.73 26.60
N GLN A 374 17.32 15.91 26.28
CA GLN A 374 16.29 16.52 27.14
C GLN A 374 15.81 15.60 28.28
N GLY A 375 16.41 14.42 28.44
CA GLY A 375 16.05 13.46 29.49
C GLY A 375 14.92 12.51 29.12
N ILE A 376 14.35 12.59 27.91
CA ILE A 376 13.29 11.70 27.46
C ILE A 376 13.88 10.33 27.13
N ARG A 377 13.39 9.30 27.80
CA ARG A 377 13.78 7.91 27.61
C ARG A 377 12.60 7.15 26.98
N ALA A 378 12.79 6.62 25.78
CA ALA A 378 11.81 5.79 25.14
C ALA A 378 11.88 4.36 25.68
N ASP A 379 10.77 3.84 26.22
CA ASP A 379 10.65 2.43 26.58
C ASP A 379 10.39 1.57 25.34
N VAL A 380 9.65 2.13 24.37
CA VAL A 380 9.30 1.48 23.11
C VAL A 380 9.47 2.47 21.94
N VAL A 381 10.05 1.98 20.84
CA VAL A 381 10.05 2.67 19.54
C VAL A 381 9.15 1.88 18.61
N VAL A 382 8.20 2.56 17.99
CA VAL A 382 7.37 2.01 16.91
C VAL A 382 7.78 2.71 15.61
N VAL A 383 7.89 1.95 14.53
CA VAL A 383 8.33 2.49 13.24
C VAL A 383 7.53 1.88 12.10
N ASP A 384 7.05 2.74 11.18
CA ASP A 384 6.36 2.37 9.92
C ASP A 384 7.01 3.15 8.76
N PRO A 385 8.20 2.73 8.28
CA PRO A 385 8.97 3.47 7.30
C PRO A 385 8.42 3.26 5.87
N PRO A 386 8.85 4.09 4.90
CA PRO A 386 8.52 3.87 3.50
C PRO A 386 9.11 2.54 2.96
N ARG A 387 8.72 2.14 1.75
CA ARG A 387 9.14 0.88 1.10
C ARG A 387 10.65 0.63 1.05
N ALA A 388 11.46 1.67 1.12
CA ALA A 388 12.92 1.58 1.16
C ALA A 388 13.47 1.07 2.51
N GLY A 389 12.60 0.97 3.53
CA GLY A 389 13.00 0.68 4.91
C GLY A 389 13.66 1.87 5.59
N CYS A 390 14.35 1.61 6.70
CA CYS A 390 15.14 2.60 7.41
C CYS A 390 16.56 2.67 6.85
N THR A 391 17.18 3.85 6.97
CA THR A 391 18.63 3.96 6.78
C THR A 391 19.35 3.40 8.00
N GLU A 392 20.58 2.92 7.83
CA GLU A 392 21.40 2.42 8.94
C GLU A 392 21.57 3.46 10.07
N GLN A 393 21.67 4.74 9.70
CA GLN A 393 21.74 5.84 10.66
C GLN A 393 20.49 5.95 11.53
N VAL A 394 19.31 5.76 10.96
CA VAL A 394 18.03 5.75 11.71
C VAL A 394 17.99 4.56 12.67
N LEU A 395 18.37 3.36 12.21
CA LEU A 395 18.42 2.16 13.05
C LEU A 395 19.41 2.31 14.22
N LYS A 396 20.61 2.87 13.98
CA LYS A 396 21.56 3.23 15.02
C LYS A 396 20.99 4.25 16.00
N THR A 397 20.22 5.22 15.51
CA THR A 397 19.55 6.21 16.38
C THR A 397 18.54 5.53 17.30
N PHE A 398 17.75 4.57 16.80
CA PHE A 398 16.84 3.79 17.64
C PHE A 398 17.60 3.01 18.72
N ALA A 399 18.65 2.29 18.35
CA ALA A 399 19.46 1.51 19.28
C ALA A 399 20.12 2.39 20.37
N ASN A 400 20.60 3.58 20.01
CA ASN A 400 21.21 4.52 20.93
C ASN A 400 20.22 5.09 21.99
N MET A 401 18.92 5.13 21.66
CA MET A 401 17.86 5.47 22.62
C MET A 401 17.66 4.36 23.68
N LYS A 402 18.20 3.17 23.43
CA LYS A 402 18.12 1.97 24.28
C LYS A 402 16.69 1.59 24.69
N PRO A 403 15.69 1.62 23.79
CA PRO A 403 14.35 1.17 24.15
C PRO A 403 14.36 -0.32 24.53
N LYS A 404 13.45 -0.72 25.41
CA LYS A 404 13.28 -2.13 25.77
C LYS A 404 12.80 -2.93 24.57
N ARG A 405 11.94 -2.32 23.72
CA ARG A 405 11.32 -2.95 22.54
C ARG A 405 11.32 -2.01 21.34
N ILE A 406 11.45 -2.61 20.16
CA ILE A 406 11.18 -1.97 18.87
C ILE A 406 10.06 -2.75 18.20
N VAL A 407 8.99 -2.06 17.82
CA VAL A 407 7.91 -2.62 16.99
C VAL A 407 8.06 -2.08 15.59
N TYR A 408 8.39 -2.95 14.65
CA TYR A 408 8.62 -2.59 13.26
C TYR A 408 7.43 -3.01 12.40
N VAL A 409 6.74 -2.05 11.79
CA VAL A 409 5.72 -2.27 10.77
C VAL A 409 6.36 -2.07 9.41
N SER A 410 6.10 -2.95 8.44
CA SER A 410 6.74 -2.86 7.12
C SER A 410 5.84 -3.37 6.02
N CYS A 411 5.82 -2.63 4.90
CA CYS A 411 5.17 -3.03 3.65
C CYS A 411 6.12 -3.74 2.66
N ASN A 412 7.37 -4.03 3.06
CA ASN A 412 8.35 -4.68 2.18
C ASN A 412 9.21 -5.69 2.96
N PRO A 413 8.97 -7.00 2.79
CA PRO A 413 9.70 -8.05 3.49
C PRO A 413 11.22 -8.01 3.29
N ALA A 414 11.69 -7.61 2.10
CA ALA A 414 13.12 -7.60 1.79
C ALA A 414 13.88 -6.52 2.58
N THR A 415 13.34 -5.29 2.64
CA THR A 415 13.95 -4.21 3.44
C THR A 415 13.78 -4.45 4.92
N LEU A 416 12.66 -5.03 5.34
CA LEU A 416 12.44 -5.46 6.73
C LEU A 416 13.51 -6.46 7.20
N ALA A 417 13.75 -7.50 6.40
CA ALA A 417 14.73 -8.54 6.73
C ALA A 417 16.16 -7.97 6.87
N ARG A 418 16.56 -7.05 5.96
CA ARG A 418 17.82 -6.29 6.06
C ARG A 418 17.88 -5.47 7.36
N ASP A 419 16.82 -4.76 7.68
CA ASP A 419 16.79 -3.86 8.84
C ASP A 419 16.79 -4.64 10.16
N ILE A 420 16.15 -5.81 10.22
CA ILE A 420 16.23 -6.75 11.34
C ILE A 420 17.67 -7.19 11.57
N GLU A 421 18.38 -7.62 10.52
CA GLU A 421 19.80 -8.04 10.64
C GLU A 421 20.68 -6.93 11.20
N ILE A 422 20.45 -5.67 10.78
CA ILE A 422 21.18 -4.51 11.32
C ILE A 422 20.85 -4.29 12.80
N LEU A 423 19.57 -4.33 13.19
CA LEU A 423 19.14 -4.15 14.58
C LEU A 423 19.67 -5.25 15.50
N GLU A 424 19.81 -6.48 15.01
CA GLU A 424 20.41 -7.58 15.79
C GLU A 424 21.88 -7.34 16.08
N LYS A 425 22.64 -6.82 15.10
CA LYS A 425 24.01 -6.39 15.30
C LYS A 425 24.14 -5.24 16.32
N LEU A 426 23.05 -4.48 16.50
CA LEU A 426 22.93 -3.38 17.46
C LEU A 426 22.36 -3.80 18.83
N GLY A 427 22.22 -5.11 19.09
CA GLY A 427 21.82 -5.64 20.40
C GLY A 427 20.32 -5.84 20.58
N TYR A 428 19.58 -5.99 19.51
CA TYR A 428 18.15 -6.39 19.53
C TYR A 428 17.99 -7.82 19.01
N LYS A 429 16.90 -8.47 19.38
CA LYS A 429 16.53 -9.79 18.87
C LYS A 429 15.09 -9.77 18.40
N ALA A 430 14.84 -10.23 17.18
CA ALA A 430 13.49 -10.43 16.69
C ALA A 430 12.86 -11.66 17.37
N GLU A 431 11.64 -11.49 17.88
CA GLU A 431 10.92 -12.53 18.63
C GLU A 431 9.67 -13.02 17.92
N LYS A 432 8.91 -12.10 17.34
CA LYS A 432 7.62 -12.40 16.69
C LYS A 432 7.53 -11.68 15.36
N ILE A 433 7.12 -12.42 14.34
CA ILE A 433 6.92 -11.91 12.99
C ILE A 433 5.48 -12.22 12.58
N GLN A 434 4.66 -11.19 12.39
CA GLN A 434 3.27 -11.33 12.01
C GLN A 434 3.00 -10.69 10.64
N PRO A 435 2.88 -11.50 9.58
CA PRO A 435 2.37 -11.02 8.29
C PRO A 435 0.88 -10.66 8.39
N VAL A 436 0.47 -9.63 7.66
CA VAL A 436 -0.92 -9.16 7.58
C VAL A 436 -1.29 -8.88 6.12
N ASP A 437 -2.39 -9.43 5.66
CA ASP A 437 -2.90 -9.20 4.32
C ASP A 437 -3.69 -7.90 4.23
N MET A 438 -2.99 -6.77 4.12
CA MET A 438 -3.59 -5.45 3.90
C MET A 438 -4.23 -5.29 2.53
N PHE A 439 -3.73 -6.04 1.53
CA PHE A 439 -4.07 -5.86 0.12
C PHE A 439 -4.37 -7.20 -0.52
N ALA A 440 -5.52 -7.80 -0.15
CA ALA A 440 -6.00 -9.03 -0.75
C ALA A 440 -6.02 -8.95 -2.28
N GLN A 441 -5.82 -10.07 -2.97
CA GLN A 441 -5.72 -10.18 -4.43
C GLN A 441 -4.44 -9.58 -5.03
N THR A 442 -3.54 -9.02 -4.21
CA THR A 442 -2.24 -8.46 -4.65
C THR A 442 -1.07 -9.17 -3.99
N SER A 443 0.14 -9.06 -4.56
CA SER A 443 1.36 -9.65 -4.00
C SER A 443 1.92 -8.92 -2.78
N HIS A 444 1.30 -7.81 -2.36
CA HIS A 444 1.76 -7.03 -1.22
C HIS A 444 1.40 -7.71 0.10
N VAL A 445 2.34 -7.68 1.04
CA VAL A 445 2.15 -8.12 2.43
C VAL A 445 2.71 -7.07 3.38
N GLU A 446 1.95 -6.75 4.42
CA GLU A 446 2.43 -5.98 5.56
C GLU A 446 2.94 -6.95 6.63
N THR A 447 3.87 -6.51 7.45
CA THR A 447 4.46 -7.35 8.49
C THR A 447 4.71 -6.52 9.74
N VAL A 448 4.30 -7.03 10.91
CA VAL A 448 4.61 -6.45 12.22
C VAL A 448 5.63 -7.34 12.91
N VAL A 449 6.71 -6.73 13.39
CA VAL A 449 7.79 -7.43 14.08
C VAL A 449 7.96 -6.87 15.49
N LEU A 450 8.05 -7.76 16.48
CA LEU A 450 8.52 -7.44 17.82
C LEU A 450 10.01 -7.73 17.91
N MET A 451 10.79 -6.75 18.31
CA MET A 451 12.18 -6.91 18.66
C MET A 451 12.43 -6.44 20.11
N SER A 452 13.12 -7.26 20.89
CA SER A 452 13.49 -6.94 22.27
C SER A 452 14.99 -6.70 22.39
N ARG A 453 15.38 -5.79 23.28
CA ARG A 453 16.79 -5.54 23.58
C ARG A 453 17.38 -6.73 24.33
N VAL A 454 18.54 -7.20 23.89
CA VAL A 454 19.30 -8.25 24.57
C VAL A 454 20.09 -7.62 25.71
N GLU A 455 19.84 -8.06 26.96
CA GLU A 455 20.61 -7.58 28.11
C GLU A 455 22.05 -8.08 28.03
N GLY A 456 23.01 -7.21 28.26
CA GLY A 456 24.44 -7.56 28.31
C GLY A 456 25.21 -7.43 26.98
N LYS A 457 24.64 -6.80 25.97
CA LYS A 457 25.36 -6.37 24.76
C LYS A 457 25.46 -4.86 24.65
#